data_33b2c4f486a495ae7e99c0583d359778
#
_entry.id   33b2c4f486a495ae7e99c0583d359778
#
_cell.length_a   1.000
_cell.length_b   1.000
_cell.length_c   1.000
_cell.angle_alpha   90.00
_cell.angle_beta   90.00
_cell.angle_gamma   90.00
#
_symmetry.space_group_name_H-M   'P 1'
#
loop_
_entity.id
_entity.type
_entity.pdbx_description
1 polymer ?
#
loop_
_entity_poly.entity_id
_entity_poly.type
_entity_poly.pdbx_seq_one_letter_code
_entity_poly.pdbx_strand_id
1 'polypeptide(L)'
;MKVLVAEDDPDIQVILRMVLTRLGKCDVSITFQGDQVIPRVKEVQPDLILLDVMLPEMSGYDICKILKSDKTTRDIPVIFLTARSVPAEIQQALALGATGYLAKPFDPMTLIQQINTILAPLGISLGG
;
A
#
# COMPACT_ATOMS: atom_id res chain seq x y z
N MET A 1 1.70 -0.19 14.52
CA MET A 1 2.30 -0.04 13.18
C MET A 1 1.57 1.05 12.42
N LYS A 2 2.29 1.92 11.76
CA LYS A 2 1.72 2.99 10.94
C LYS A 2 1.58 2.52 9.50
N VAL A 3 0.37 2.64 8.95
CA VAL A 3 0.10 2.28 7.55
C VAL A 3 -0.44 3.49 6.82
N LEU A 4 0.16 3.83 5.69
CA LEU A 4 -0.34 4.85 4.79
C LEU A 4 -1.08 4.16 3.64
N VAL A 5 -2.33 4.57 3.43
CA VAL A 5 -3.15 4.08 2.32
C VAL A 5 -3.33 5.21 1.31
N ALA A 6 -2.97 4.94 0.06
CA ALA A 6 -3.19 5.84 -1.07
C ALA A 6 -4.28 5.24 -1.96
N GLU A 7 -5.51 5.73 -1.83
CA GLU A 7 -6.68 5.20 -2.51
C GLU A 7 -7.72 6.30 -2.65
N ASP A 8 -8.27 6.47 -3.84
CA ASP A 8 -9.25 7.53 -4.13
C ASP A 8 -10.71 7.08 -4.02
N ASP A 9 -11.00 5.78 -4.00
CA ASP A 9 -12.37 5.28 -3.85
C ASP A 9 -12.79 5.32 -2.38
N PRO A 10 -13.84 6.12 -2.03
CA PRO A 10 -14.27 6.24 -0.64
C PRO A 10 -14.71 4.92 -0.01
N ASP A 11 -15.33 4.02 -0.77
CA ASP A 11 -15.80 2.74 -0.24
C ASP A 11 -14.62 1.84 0.12
N ILE A 12 -13.58 1.84 -0.71
CA ILE A 12 -12.37 1.07 -0.44
C ILE A 12 -11.62 1.68 0.75
N GLN A 13 -11.56 3.01 0.86
CA GLN A 13 -10.96 3.68 2.01
C GLN A 13 -11.61 3.23 3.32
N VAL A 14 -12.95 3.15 3.36
CA VAL A 14 -13.69 2.73 4.55
C VAL A 14 -13.33 1.29 4.93
N ILE A 15 -13.30 0.38 3.96
CA ILE A 15 -12.97 -1.02 4.21
C ILE A 15 -11.55 -1.15 4.74
N LEU A 16 -10.60 -0.50 4.09
CA LEU A 16 -9.19 -0.58 4.51
C LEU A 16 -8.97 0.02 5.88
N ARG A 17 -9.58 1.19 6.17
CA ARG A 17 -9.45 1.81 7.49
C ARG A 17 -10.01 0.89 8.58
N MET A 18 -11.20 0.34 8.35
CA MET A 18 -11.85 -0.53 9.33
C MET A 18 -11.02 -1.78 9.60
N VAL A 19 -10.63 -2.49 8.54
CA VAL A 19 -9.89 -3.75 8.68
C VAL A 19 -8.50 -3.51 9.29
N LEU A 20 -7.77 -2.53 8.80
CA LEU A 20 -6.41 -2.25 9.29
C LEU A 20 -6.43 -1.77 10.73
N THR A 21 -7.42 -0.96 11.11
CA THR A 21 -7.53 -0.44 12.49
C THR A 21 -7.96 -1.52 13.45
N ARG A 22 -9.03 -2.26 13.12
CA ARG A 22 -9.64 -3.20 14.06
C ARG A 22 -8.92 -4.55 14.09
N LEU A 23 -8.61 -5.12 12.94
CA LEU A 23 -7.98 -6.44 12.86
C LEU A 23 -6.46 -6.35 12.80
N GLY A 24 -5.93 -5.35 12.11
CA GLY A 24 -4.49 -5.14 11.98
C GLY A 24 -3.89 -4.33 13.12
N LYS A 25 -4.71 -3.67 13.93
CA LYS A 25 -4.29 -2.79 15.03
C LYS A 25 -3.30 -1.73 14.59
N CYS A 26 -3.54 -1.18 13.40
CA CYS A 26 -2.68 -0.19 12.78
C CYS A 26 -3.17 1.23 13.04
N ASP A 27 -2.23 2.17 13.00
CA ASP A 27 -2.51 3.59 12.91
C ASP A 27 -2.54 3.94 11.43
N VAL A 28 -3.71 4.32 10.90
CA VAL A 28 -3.95 4.45 9.46
C VAL A 28 -4.04 5.90 9.05
N SER A 29 -3.27 6.26 8.03
CA SER A 29 -3.38 7.56 7.34
C SER A 29 -3.82 7.30 5.91
N ILE A 30 -4.71 8.15 5.37
CA ILE A 30 -5.23 7.99 4.02
C ILE A 30 -4.95 9.23 3.19
N THR A 31 -4.44 9.03 1.98
CA THR A 31 -4.36 10.04 0.93
C THR A 31 -5.17 9.59 -0.26
N PHE A 32 -5.68 10.53 -1.07
CA PHE A 32 -6.56 10.19 -2.19
C PHE A 32 -6.11 10.77 -3.53
N GLN A 33 -5.00 11.51 -3.55
CA GLN A 33 -4.39 12.03 -4.77
C GLN A 33 -2.90 11.67 -4.80
N GLY A 34 -2.40 11.35 -5.99
CA GLY A 34 -1.02 10.90 -6.13
C GLY A 34 0.02 11.91 -5.65
N ASP A 35 -0.24 13.20 -5.89
CA ASP A 35 0.68 14.28 -5.50
C ASP A 35 0.76 14.51 -3.98
N GLN A 36 -0.16 13.93 -3.21
CA GLN A 36 -0.16 14.00 -1.75
C GLN A 36 0.68 12.90 -1.11
N VAL A 37 0.98 11.82 -1.84
CA VAL A 37 1.56 10.61 -1.24
C VAL A 37 2.96 10.86 -0.72
N ILE A 38 3.86 11.39 -1.56
CA ILE A 38 5.26 11.58 -1.18
C ILE A 38 5.40 12.53 0.02
N PRO A 39 4.76 13.72 0.04
CA PRO A 39 4.82 14.58 1.22
C PRO A 39 4.29 13.90 2.48
N ARG A 40 3.21 13.14 2.35
CA ARG A 40 2.59 12.47 3.49
C ARG A 40 3.47 11.33 4.02
N VAL A 41 4.12 10.58 3.14
CA VAL A 41 5.07 9.53 3.55
C VAL A 41 6.22 10.14 4.35
N LYS A 42 6.76 11.26 3.89
CA LYS A 42 7.86 11.93 4.59
C LYS A 42 7.44 12.46 5.97
N GLU A 43 6.20 12.93 6.08
CA GLU A 43 5.65 13.42 7.33
C GLU A 43 5.38 12.30 8.33
N VAL A 44 4.69 11.25 7.88
CA VAL A 44 4.21 10.15 8.74
C VAL A 44 5.31 9.12 9.02
N GLN A 45 6.19 8.88 8.06
CA GLN A 45 7.18 7.79 8.11
C GLN A 45 6.49 6.45 8.41
N PRO A 46 5.61 5.97 7.52
CA PRO A 46 4.85 4.75 7.77
C PRO A 46 5.75 3.51 7.73
N ASP A 47 5.27 2.44 8.33
CA ASP A 47 5.92 1.13 8.28
C ASP A 47 5.50 0.32 7.06
N LEU A 48 4.40 0.70 6.42
CA LEU A 48 3.84 0.04 5.24
C LEU A 48 3.04 1.05 4.43
N ILE A 49 3.14 0.96 3.11
CA ILE A 49 2.34 1.77 2.18
C ILE A 49 1.48 0.83 1.33
N LEU A 50 0.17 1.04 1.35
CA LEU A 50 -0.77 0.41 0.42
C LEU A 50 -1.09 1.45 -0.66
N LEU A 51 -0.72 1.17 -1.90
CA LEU A 51 -0.66 2.17 -2.96
C LEU A 51 -1.46 1.73 -4.18
N ASP A 52 -2.55 2.44 -4.46
CA ASP A 52 -3.35 2.19 -5.66
C ASP A 52 -2.51 2.52 -6.90
N VAL A 53 -2.58 1.65 -7.90
CA VAL A 53 -1.93 1.87 -9.19
C VAL A 53 -2.52 3.09 -9.91
N MET A 54 -3.84 3.26 -9.81
CA MET A 54 -4.59 4.28 -10.54
C MET A 54 -5.05 5.39 -9.59
N LEU A 55 -4.18 6.39 -9.37
CA LEU A 55 -4.53 7.57 -8.56
C LEU A 55 -4.67 8.80 -9.45
N PRO A 56 -5.53 9.78 -9.07
CA PRO A 56 -5.52 11.08 -9.71
C PRO A 56 -4.16 11.77 -9.55
N GLU A 57 -3.77 12.58 -10.49
CA GLU A 57 -2.59 13.46 -10.52
C GLU A 57 -1.26 12.74 -10.73
N MET A 58 -1.06 11.53 -10.19
CA MET A 58 0.17 10.79 -10.36
C MET A 58 -0.09 9.30 -10.18
N SER A 59 0.40 8.47 -11.09
CA SER A 59 0.19 7.02 -11.01
C SER A 59 0.95 6.41 -9.83
N GLY A 60 0.43 5.29 -9.31
CA GLY A 60 1.11 4.55 -8.25
C GLY A 60 2.48 4.06 -8.67
N TYR A 61 2.67 3.71 -9.96
CA TYR A 61 3.97 3.29 -10.45
C TYR A 61 5.02 4.40 -10.35
N ASP A 62 4.65 5.63 -10.74
CA ASP A 62 5.56 6.77 -10.65
C ASP A 62 5.90 7.11 -9.20
N ILE A 63 4.90 7.03 -8.32
CA ILE A 63 5.10 7.24 -6.88
C ILE A 63 6.08 6.20 -6.33
N CYS A 64 5.90 4.93 -6.68
CA CYS A 64 6.79 3.87 -6.22
C CYS A 64 8.24 4.10 -6.67
N LYS A 65 8.43 4.52 -7.92
CA LYS A 65 9.77 4.86 -8.42
C LYS A 65 10.43 5.93 -7.56
N ILE A 66 9.69 6.99 -7.25
CA ILE A 66 10.21 8.09 -6.42
C ILE A 66 10.56 7.58 -5.03
N LEU A 67 9.67 6.82 -4.39
CA LEU A 67 9.90 6.28 -3.06
C LEU A 67 11.14 5.39 -3.01
N LYS A 68 11.33 4.54 -4.02
CA LYS A 68 12.45 3.59 -4.06
C LYS A 68 13.78 4.26 -4.43
N SER A 69 13.75 5.46 -5.01
CA SER A 69 14.97 6.21 -5.33
C SER A 69 15.44 7.14 -4.20
N ASP A 70 14.65 7.31 -3.15
CA ASP A 70 14.97 8.18 -2.02
C ASP A 70 15.44 7.35 -0.82
N LYS A 71 16.60 7.68 -0.26
CA LYS A 71 17.19 6.94 0.87
C LYS A 71 16.28 6.93 2.10
N THR A 72 15.46 7.97 2.28
CA THR A 72 14.60 8.08 3.47
C THR A 72 13.34 7.23 3.39
N THR A 73 12.98 6.75 2.18
CA THR A 73 11.72 6.04 1.96
C THR A 73 11.89 4.68 1.28
N ARG A 74 13.05 4.41 0.70
CA ARG A 74 13.24 3.21 -0.14
C ARG A 74 13.04 1.88 0.59
N ASP A 75 13.23 1.85 1.90
CA ASP A 75 13.13 0.61 2.68
C ASP A 75 11.71 0.37 3.21
N ILE A 76 10.79 1.32 2.99
CA ILE A 76 9.39 1.14 3.39
C ILE A 76 8.72 0.18 2.41
N PRO A 77 8.13 -0.94 2.90
CA PRO A 77 7.41 -1.87 2.03
C PRO A 77 6.24 -1.20 1.33
N VAL A 78 6.09 -1.48 0.03
CA VAL A 78 4.98 -0.98 -0.78
C VAL A 78 4.22 -2.18 -1.33
N ILE A 79 2.91 -2.21 -1.06
CA ILE A 79 1.99 -3.20 -1.63
C ILE A 79 1.04 -2.45 -2.55
N PHE A 80 1.02 -2.83 -3.83
CA PHE A 80 0.10 -2.21 -4.78
C PHE A 80 -1.32 -2.74 -4.61
N LEU A 81 -2.29 -1.83 -4.78
CA LEU A 81 -3.71 -2.17 -4.87
C LEU A 81 -4.09 -2.08 -6.34
N THR A 82 -4.62 -3.16 -6.91
CA THR A 82 -4.89 -3.21 -8.35
C THR A 82 -6.23 -3.86 -8.64
N ALA A 83 -6.98 -3.29 -9.59
CA ALA A 83 -8.20 -3.89 -10.10
C ALA A 83 -7.91 -5.03 -11.08
N ARG A 84 -6.65 -5.20 -11.50
CA ARG A 84 -6.25 -6.21 -12.47
C ARG A 84 -5.10 -7.04 -11.92
N SER A 85 -5.21 -8.35 -12.04
CA SER A 85 -4.13 -9.29 -11.74
C SER A 85 -3.52 -9.85 -13.02
N VAL A 86 -3.19 -8.95 -13.96
CA VAL A 86 -2.53 -9.33 -15.21
C VAL A 86 -1.06 -9.60 -14.91
N PRO A 87 -0.51 -10.78 -15.30
CA PRO A 87 0.87 -11.13 -14.95
C PRO A 87 1.92 -10.10 -15.36
N ALA A 88 1.77 -9.47 -16.52
CA ALA A 88 2.72 -8.44 -16.97
C ALA A 88 2.72 -7.21 -16.07
N GLU A 89 1.56 -6.78 -15.58
CA GLU A 89 1.45 -5.64 -14.67
C GLU A 89 2.02 -5.97 -13.29
N ILE A 90 1.82 -7.20 -12.82
CA ILE A 90 2.40 -7.67 -11.57
C ILE A 90 3.92 -7.68 -11.66
N GLN A 91 4.49 -8.18 -12.74
CA GLN A 91 5.92 -8.17 -12.96
C GLN A 91 6.48 -6.76 -13.00
N GLN A 92 5.77 -5.83 -13.64
CA GLN A 92 6.17 -4.42 -13.66
C GLN A 92 6.21 -3.83 -12.24
N ALA A 93 5.19 -4.11 -11.43
CA ALA A 93 5.13 -3.64 -10.05
C ALA A 93 6.31 -4.16 -9.22
N LEU A 94 6.59 -5.45 -9.32
CA LEU A 94 7.70 -6.06 -8.59
C LEU A 94 9.06 -5.53 -9.08
N ALA A 95 9.20 -5.29 -10.38
CA ALA A 95 10.42 -4.72 -10.95
C ALA A 95 10.69 -3.30 -10.44
N LEU A 96 9.67 -2.56 -10.02
CA LEU A 96 9.80 -1.23 -9.44
C LEU A 96 10.17 -1.27 -7.95
N GLY A 97 10.29 -2.44 -7.37
CA GLY A 97 10.67 -2.61 -5.96
C GLY A 97 9.49 -2.79 -5.02
N ALA A 98 8.27 -3.01 -5.52
CA ALA A 98 7.13 -3.33 -4.66
C ALA A 98 7.33 -4.68 -3.99
N THR A 99 6.81 -4.80 -2.76
CA THR A 99 6.87 -6.05 -2.00
C THR A 99 5.82 -7.06 -2.49
N GLY A 100 4.70 -6.57 -2.98
CA GLY A 100 3.62 -7.41 -3.49
C GLY A 100 2.46 -6.59 -3.99
N TYR A 101 1.34 -7.27 -4.17
CA TYR A 101 0.10 -6.63 -4.64
C TYR A 101 -1.11 -7.27 -3.99
N LEU A 102 -2.22 -6.52 -3.95
CA LEU A 102 -3.54 -7.00 -3.52
C LEU A 102 -4.53 -6.69 -4.64
N ALA A 103 -5.31 -7.69 -5.03
CA ALA A 103 -6.32 -7.53 -6.07
C ALA A 103 -7.63 -7.02 -5.47
N LYS A 104 -8.25 -6.06 -6.14
CA LYS A 104 -9.60 -5.57 -5.80
C LYS A 104 -10.65 -6.44 -6.52
N PRO A 105 -11.81 -6.67 -5.93
CA PRO A 105 -12.24 -6.25 -4.59
C PRO A 105 -11.61 -7.11 -3.50
N PHE A 106 -11.38 -6.51 -2.33
CA PHE A 106 -10.81 -7.23 -1.19
C PHE A 106 -11.89 -7.98 -0.44
N ASP A 107 -11.52 -9.15 0.11
CA ASP A 107 -12.31 -9.83 1.13
C ASP A 107 -11.84 -9.32 2.50
N PRO A 108 -12.68 -8.57 3.25
CA PRO A 108 -12.27 -8.05 4.56
C PRO A 108 -11.84 -9.14 5.54
N MET A 109 -12.37 -10.35 5.38
CA MET A 109 -12.08 -11.47 6.28
C MET A 109 -10.70 -12.08 6.08
N THR A 110 -10.10 -11.91 4.90
CA THR A 110 -8.80 -12.50 4.56
C THR A 110 -7.73 -11.45 4.31
N LEU A 111 -8.07 -10.17 4.32
CA LEU A 111 -7.16 -9.09 3.92
C LEU A 111 -5.90 -9.04 4.79
N ILE A 112 -6.03 -9.12 6.12
CA ILE A 112 -4.89 -9.10 7.02
C ILE A 112 -3.98 -10.29 6.77
N GLN A 113 -4.55 -11.48 6.56
CA GLN A 113 -3.79 -12.68 6.25
C GLN A 113 -3.01 -12.53 4.94
N GLN A 114 -3.63 -11.95 3.91
CA GLN A 114 -2.97 -11.71 2.63
C GLN A 114 -1.80 -10.75 2.79
N ILE A 115 -2.00 -9.66 3.52
CA ILE A 115 -0.94 -8.69 3.79
C ILE A 115 0.21 -9.36 4.55
N ASN A 116 -0.10 -10.12 5.59
CA ASN A 116 0.92 -10.79 6.39
C ASN A 116 1.70 -11.83 5.58
N THR A 117 1.05 -12.53 4.65
CA THR A 117 1.73 -13.45 3.74
C THR A 117 2.75 -12.70 2.88
N ILE A 118 2.39 -11.52 2.36
CA ILE A 118 3.29 -10.71 1.55
C ILE A 118 4.46 -10.18 2.38
N LEU A 119 4.22 -9.78 3.62
CA LEU A 119 5.23 -9.17 4.49
C LEU A 119 6.10 -10.20 5.22
N ALA A 120 5.72 -11.47 5.22
CA ALA A 120 6.43 -12.51 5.98
C ALA A 120 7.93 -12.58 5.68
N PRO A 121 8.39 -12.50 4.39
CA PRO A 121 9.83 -12.50 4.12
C PRO A 121 10.59 -11.34 4.74
N LEU A 122 9.92 -10.26 5.09
CA LEU A 122 10.53 -9.09 5.73
C LEU A 122 10.49 -9.17 7.26
N GLY A 123 9.88 -10.22 7.83
CA GLY A 123 9.73 -10.36 9.28
C GLY A 123 8.71 -9.41 9.88
N ILE A 124 7.77 -8.90 9.09
CA ILE A 124 6.75 -7.93 9.51
C ILE A 124 5.39 -8.60 9.48
N SER A 125 4.55 -8.30 10.49
CA SER A 125 3.16 -8.76 10.51
C SER A 125 2.26 -7.73 11.18
N LEU A 126 1.00 -7.66 10.72
CA LEU A 126 -0.05 -6.85 11.31
C LEU A 126 -0.86 -7.68 12.31
N GLY A 127 -1.46 -6.98 13.27
CA GLY A 127 -2.36 -7.61 14.23
C GLY A 127 -1.68 -8.30 15.41
N GLY A 128 -0.42 -8.02 15.56
CA GLY A 128 0.32 -8.55 16.69
C GLY A 128 1.10 -9.77 16.41
#